data_c3de0b76dc81f04b639658d0ffba9465
#
_entry.id   c3de0b76dc81f04b639658d0ffba9465
#
_cell.length_a   1.000
_cell.length_b   1.000
_cell.length_c   1.000
_cell.angle_alpha   90.00
_cell.angle_beta   90.00
_cell.angle_gamma   90.00
#
_symmetry.space_group_name_H-M   'P 1'
#
loop_
_entity.id
_entity.type
_entity.pdbx_description
1 polymer ?
#
loop_
_entity_poly.entity_id
_entity_poly.type
_entity_poly.pdbx_seq_one_letter_code
_entity_poly.pdbx_strand_id
1 'polypeptide(L)'
;MTWLWRPASPKRTLRRPDVRAIDMPDRTVFRSLANVGIAENPCLKRMTSAPNATDAAVIRAFAGIPALLEQSPALIFCGRTLDCECLLGPIDHPFHVSIRGGRIIDLTPAPVLMRTWRFSYRASPAAWAEYWQPVPRPGWHDLLALTKREEATLEGDLHPFMTHLQYFKDVLALPRLQHSVVPA
;
A
#
# COMPACT_ATOMS: atom_id res chain seq x y z
N MET A 1 -45.43 41.39 14.01
CA MET A 1 -44.08 41.44 13.39
C MET A 1 -44.15 40.64 12.12
N THR A 2 -44.28 41.34 11.01
CA THR A 2 -44.59 40.75 9.67
C THR A 2 -43.25 40.62 8.92
N TRP A 3 -42.83 39.40 8.62
CA TRP A 3 -41.63 39.16 7.81
C TRP A 3 -42.03 39.22 6.32
N LEU A 4 -41.55 40.27 5.64
CA LEU A 4 -41.71 40.42 4.19
C LEU A 4 -40.79 39.45 3.45
N TRP A 5 -41.40 38.56 2.70
CA TRP A 5 -40.73 37.66 1.76
C TRP A 5 -40.27 38.45 0.52
N ARG A 6 -38.98 38.40 0.20
CA ARG A 6 -38.39 39.06 -0.97
C ARG A 6 -38.25 38.01 -2.09
N PRO A 7 -38.77 38.24 -3.30
CA PRO A 7 -38.62 37.27 -4.40
C PRO A 7 -37.20 37.24 -4.96
N ALA A 8 -36.78 36.06 -5.33
CA ALA A 8 -35.45 35.75 -5.90
C ALA A 8 -35.30 36.34 -7.32
N SER A 9 -34.11 36.86 -7.60
CA SER A 9 -33.67 37.41 -8.90
C SER A 9 -33.66 36.36 -10.02
N PRO A 10 -33.86 36.72 -11.29
CA PRO A 10 -33.95 35.79 -12.40
C PRO A 10 -32.61 35.15 -12.74
N LYS A 11 -32.65 33.86 -13.04
CA LYS A 11 -31.52 33.01 -13.43
C LYS A 11 -30.87 33.55 -14.73
N ARG A 12 -29.59 33.87 -14.65
CA ARG A 12 -28.75 34.23 -15.79
C ARG A 12 -28.56 32.98 -16.67
N THR A 13 -29.15 32.95 -17.84
CA THR A 13 -28.94 31.94 -18.87
C THR A 13 -27.52 32.05 -19.41
N LEU A 14 -26.69 31.08 -19.09
CA LEU A 14 -25.36 30.90 -19.69
C LEU A 14 -25.53 30.45 -21.16
N ARG A 15 -25.24 31.35 -22.09
CA ARG A 15 -25.08 31.04 -23.51
C ARG A 15 -23.97 29.98 -23.68
N ARG A 16 -24.30 28.85 -24.31
CA ARG A 16 -23.29 27.87 -24.75
C ARG A 16 -22.35 28.52 -25.74
N PRO A 17 -21.02 28.36 -25.60
CA PRO A 17 -20.09 28.75 -26.66
C PRO A 17 -20.30 27.87 -27.90
N ASP A 18 -20.35 28.52 -29.05
CA ASP A 18 -20.44 27.93 -30.39
C ASP A 18 -19.18 27.08 -30.64
N VAL A 19 -19.33 25.77 -30.70
CA VAL A 19 -18.25 24.84 -31.02
C VAL A 19 -18.04 24.91 -32.54
N ARG A 20 -17.24 25.89 -33.01
CA ARG A 20 -16.70 25.87 -34.33
C ARG A 20 -15.76 24.68 -34.47
N ALA A 21 -15.95 23.93 -35.55
CA ALA A 21 -15.17 22.78 -35.93
C ALA A 21 -13.66 23.00 -35.73
N ILE A 22 -13.07 22.21 -34.84
CA ILE A 22 -11.62 22.13 -34.71
C ILE A 22 -11.14 21.38 -35.95
N ASP A 23 -10.43 22.11 -36.81
CA ASP A 23 -9.76 21.58 -37.99
C ASP A 23 -8.78 20.48 -37.55
N MET A 24 -9.03 19.25 -37.98
CA MET A 24 -8.17 18.11 -37.64
C MET A 24 -6.85 18.27 -38.39
N PRO A 25 -5.71 18.29 -37.72
CA PRO A 25 -4.42 18.29 -38.41
C PRO A 25 -4.22 16.98 -39.17
N ASP A 26 -3.69 17.12 -40.38
CA ASP A 26 -3.43 16.12 -41.39
C ASP A 26 -2.80 14.83 -40.82
N ARG A 27 -3.32 13.68 -41.26
CA ARG A 27 -2.91 12.32 -40.87
C ARG A 27 -1.43 12.00 -41.14
N THR A 28 -0.71 12.86 -41.81
CA THR A 28 0.73 12.70 -42.17
C THR A 28 1.66 12.95 -40.95
N VAL A 29 1.24 13.69 -39.92
CA VAL A 29 2.08 14.01 -38.79
C VAL A 29 2.23 12.81 -37.84
N PHE A 30 1.28 11.87 -37.84
CA PHE A 30 1.32 10.68 -36.93
C PHE A 30 2.34 9.61 -37.37
N ARG A 31 2.88 9.68 -38.60
CA ARG A 31 3.84 8.68 -39.08
C ARG A 31 5.29 8.95 -38.67
N SER A 32 5.61 10.14 -38.18
CA SER A 32 6.97 10.54 -37.79
C SER A 32 7.27 10.36 -36.30
N LEU A 33 6.26 10.05 -35.43
CA LEU A 33 6.46 9.84 -34.00
C LEU A 33 6.75 8.40 -33.61
N ALA A 34 6.77 7.47 -34.55
CA ALA A 34 7.07 6.06 -34.27
C ALA A 34 8.55 5.76 -33.99
N ASN A 35 9.44 6.76 -34.06
CA ASN A 35 10.87 6.58 -33.87
C ASN A 35 11.50 7.53 -32.82
N VAL A 36 10.67 8.15 -31.99
CA VAL A 36 11.18 8.73 -30.75
C VAL A 36 11.35 7.54 -29.79
N GLY A 37 12.61 7.10 -29.64
CA GLY A 37 12.95 6.10 -28.64
C GLY A 37 12.31 6.51 -27.32
N ILE A 38 11.33 5.75 -26.86
CA ILE A 38 10.76 5.87 -25.53
C ILE A 38 11.95 5.60 -24.63
N ALA A 39 12.60 6.66 -24.14
CA ALA A 39 13.60 6.56 -23.12
C ALA A 39 12.94 5.74 -22.01
N GLU A 40 13.43 4.52 -21.79
CA GLU A 40 12.90 3.57 -20.82
C GLU A 40 12.87 4.27 -19.47
N ASN A 41 11.66 4.66 -19.08
CA ASN A 41 11.46 5.36 -17.82
C ASN A 41 11.86 4.37 -16.70
N PRO A 42 12.95 4.60 -15.96
CA PRO A 42 13.46 3.63 -14.99
C PRO A 42 12.42 3.29 -13.90
N CYS A 43 11.45 4.17 -13.72
CA CYS A 43 10.32 3.97 -12.81
C CYS A 43 9.33 2.90 -13.33
N LEU A 44 9.06 2.86 -14.64
CA LEU A 44 8.18 1.84 -15.23
C LEU A 44 8.84 0.47 -15.28
N LYS A 45 10.16 0.42 -15.49
CA LYS A 45 10.92 -0.84 -15.55
C LYS A 45 10.95 -1.57 -14.21
N ARG A 46 10.85 -0.84 -13.10
CA ARG A 46 10.82 -1.41 -11.74
C ARG A 46 9.49 -2.10 -11.41
N MET A 47 8.39 -1.72 -12.05
CA MET A 47 7.05 -2.29 -11.79
C MET A 47 6.74 -3.58 -12.58
N THR A 48 7.59 -3.96 -13.54
CA THR A 48 7.34 -5.12 -14.43
C THR A 48 8.40 -6.23 -14.30
N SER A 49 9.34 -6.11 -13.37
CA SER A 49 10.32 -7.17 -13.11
C SER A 49 9.64 -8.35 -12.42
N ALA A 50 9.79 -9.54 -12.97
CA ALA A 50 9.34 -10.76 -12.30
C ALA A 50 10.02 -10.87 -10.92
N PRO A 51 9.28 -11.25 -9.86
CA PRO A 51 9.85 -11.33 -8.52
C PRO A 51 10.96 -12.36 -8.45
N ASN A 52 12.08 -12.00 -7.84
CA ASN A 52 13.16 -12.92 -7.54
C ASN A 52 12.67 -14.02 -6.57
N ALA A 53 13.41 -15.12 -6.44
CA ALA A 53 13.03 -16.24 -5.56
C ALA A 53 12.78 -15.78 -4.11
N THR A 54 13.57 -14.84 -3.61
CA THR A 54 13.40 -14.23 -2.28
C THR A 54 12.12 -13.41 -2.21
N ASP A 55 11.83 -12.60 -3.23
CA ASP A 55 10.61 -11.78 -3.30
C ASP A 55 9.37 -12.67 -3.31
N ALA A 56 9.38 -13.74 -4.11
CA ALA A 56 8.28 -14.70 -4.17
C ALA A 56 8.04 -15.40 -2.83
N ALA A 57 9.10 -15.69 -2.07
CA ALA A 57 8.97 -16.26 -0.72
C ALA A 57 8.37 -15.26 0.25
N VAL A 58 8.82 -14.00 0.22
CA VAL A 58 8.29 -12.92 1.06
C VAL A 58 6.82 -12.65 0.73
N ILE A 59 6.45 -12.56 -0.55
CA ILE A 59 5.06 -12.36 -0.99
C ILE A 59 4.15 -13.49 -0.48
N ARG A 60 4.59 -14.75 -0.57
CA ARG A 60 3.84 -15.90 -0.04
C ARG A 60 3.67 -15.83 1.47
N ALA A 61 4.71 -15.44 2.20
CA ALA A 61 4.65 -15.28 3.65
C ALA A 61 3.63 -14.19 4.05
N PHE A 62 3.61 -13.05 3.35
CA PHE A 62 2.61 -12.01 3.57
C PHE A 62 1.19 -12.51 3.31
N ALA A 63 0.97 -13.26 2.22
CA ALA A 63 -0.34 -13.84 1.90
C ALA A 63 -0.84 -14.81 2.99
N GLY A 64 0.06 -15.42 3.75
CA GLY A 64 -0.27 -16.31 4.86
C GLY A 64 -0.63 -15.61 6.17
N ILE A 65 -0.29 -14.33 6.34
CA ILE A 65 -0.48 -13.61 7.62
C ILE A 65 -1.94 -13.63 8.10
N PRO A 66 -2.97 -13.40 7.26
CA PRO A 66 -4.36 -13.43 7.74
C PRO A 66 -4.75 -14.76 8.38
N ALA A 67 -4.35 -15.89 7.78
CA ALA A 67 -4.63 -17.22 8.30
C ALA A 67 -3.93 -17.49 9.64
N LEU A 68 -2.69 -17.00 9.81
CA LEU A 68 -1.94 -17.10 11.05
C LEU A 68 -2.54 -16.22 12.15
N LEU A 69 -3.01 -15.03 11.79
CA LEU A 69 -3.65 -14.11 12.71
C LEU A 69 -4.94 -14.70 13.30
N GLU A 70 -5.76 -15.37 12.48
CA GLU A 70 -6.98 -16.03 12.95
C GLU A 70 -6.70 -17.15 13.97
N GLN A 71 -5.50 -17.74 13.94
CA GLN A 71 -5.06 -18.73 14.93
C GLN A 71 -4.58 -18.10 16.25
N SER A 72 -4.53 -16.76 16.32
CA SER A 72 -3.99 -16.01 17.45
C SER A 72 -5.02 -15.05 18.07
N PRO A 73 -6.03 -15.54 18.82
CA PRO A 73 -7.10 -14.70 19.39
C PRO A 73 -6.58 -13.56 20.27
N ALA A 74 -5.45 -13.79 20.95
CA ALA A 74 -4.82 -12.77 21.79
C ALA A 74 -4.35 -11.55 20.98
N LEU A 75 -3.79 -11.76 19.76
CA LEU A 75 -3.39 -10.67 18.89
C LEU A 75 -4.60 -9.90 18.35
N ILE A 76 -5.66 -10.61 17.96
CA ILE A 76 -6.91 -9.99 17.53
C ILE A 76 -7.46 -9.11 18.66
N PHE A 77 -7.45 -9.60 19.90
CA PHE A 77 -7.90 -8.80 21.04
C PHE A 77 -7.02 -7.56 21.30
N CYS A 78 -5.69 -7.65 21.11
CA CYS A 78 -4.80 -6.49 21.20
C CYS A 78 -5.13 -5.42 20.15
N GLY A 79 -5.51 -5.84 18.95
CA GLY A 79 -5.90 -4.95 17.84
C GLY A 79 -7.38 -4.54 17.82
N ARG A 80 -8.21 -4.92 18.78
CA ARG A 80 -9.68 -4.76 18.74
C ARG A 80 -10.20 -3.34 18.51
N THR A 81 -9.38 -2.33 18.77
CA THR A 81 -9.71 -0.91 18.55
C THR A 81 -9.11 -0.35 17.27
N LEU A 82 -8.41 -1.17 16.50
CA LEU A 82 -7.74 -0.76 15.28
C LEU A 82 -8.65 -0.97 14.07
N ASP A 83 -9.03 0.12 13.42
CA ASP A 83 -9.70 0.15 12.14
C ASP A 83 -8.90 1.04 11.19
N CYS A 84 -8.19 0.44 10.23
CA CYS A 84 -7.42 1.22 9.28
C CYS A 84 -7.17 0.48 7.95
N GLU A 85 -6.92 1.30 6.93
CA GLU A 85 -6.40 0.87 5.63
C GLU A 85 -4.92 1.23 5.57
N CYS A 86 -4.06 0.29 5.22
CA CYS A 86 -2.62 0.53 5.16
C CYS A 86 -1.96 -0.27 4.02
N LEU A 87 -0.77 0.17 3.62
CA LEU A 87 0.09 -0.58 2.70
C LEU A 87 1.21 -1.24 3.49
N LEU A 88 1.31 -2.55 3.41
CA LEU A 88 2.35 -3.33 4.09
C LEU A 88 3.06 -4.25 3.11
N GLY A 89 4.35 -4.48 3.31
CA GLY A 89 5.06 -5.51 2.56
C GLY A 89 6.38 -5.11 1.92
N PRO A 90 6.79 -5.83 0.87
CA PRO A 90 7.98 -5.49 0.09
C PRO A 90 7.83 -4.14 -0.62
N ILE A 91 8.95 -3.42 -0.83
CA ILE A 91 8.96 -2.11 -1.48
C ILE A 91 8.31 -2.17 -2.87
N ASP A 92 8.66 -3.19 -3.66
CA ASP A 92 8.21 -3.30 -5.06
C ASP A 92 6.86 -4.02 -5.20
N HIS A 93 6.43 -4.78 -4.19
CA HIS A 93 5.20 -5.58 -4.20
C HIS A 93 4.42 -5.42 -2.88
N PRO A 94 3.99 -4.20 -2.51
CA PRO A 94 3.23 -4.00 -1.29
C PRO A 94 1.81 -4.58 -1.40
N PHE A 95 1.20 -4.83 -0.24
CA PHE A 95 -0.19 -5.25 -0.14
C PHE A 95 -1.03 -4.12 0.45
N HIS A 96 -2.20 -3.90 -0.12
CA HIS A 96 -3.24 -3.12 0.52
C HIS A 96 -3.94 -4.00 1.55
N VAL A 97 -3.91 -3.56 2.80
CA VAL A 97 -4.42 -4.31 3.95
C VAL A 97 -5.55 -3.53 4.61
N SER A 98 -6.71 -4.15 4.72
CA SER A 98 -7.86 -3.62 5.46
C SER A 98 -7.96 -4.33 6.81
N ILE A 99 -7.82 -3.58 7.89
CA ILE A 99 -7.91 -4.08 9.25
C ILE A 99 -9.17 -3.52 9.90
N ARG A 100 -9.97 -4.41 10.52
CA ARG A 100 -11.16 -4.05 11.30
C ARG A 100 -11.20 -4.87 12.59
N GLY A 101 -11.26 -4.18 13.72
CA GLY A 101 -11.29 -4.83 15.02
C GLY A 101 -10.12 -5.78 15.29
N GLY A 102 -8.93 -5.45 14.76
CA GLY A 102 -7.73 -6.29 14.86
C GLY A 102 -7.71 -7.52 13.96
N ARG A 103 -8.66 -7.65 13.01
CA ARG A 103 -8.67 -8.71 11.99
C ARG A 103 -8.31 -8.14 10.63
N ILE A 104 -7.54 -8.87 9.86
CA ILE A 104 -7.29 -8.55 8.45
C ILE A 104 -8.48 -9.05 7.65
N ILE A 105 -9.32 -8.12 7.17
CA ILE A 105 -10.52 -8.42 6.39
C ILE A 105 -10.19 -8.57 4.90
N ASP A 106 -9.23 -7.80 4.41
CA ASP A 106 -8.79 -7.85 3.02
C ASP A 106 -7.27 -7.66 2.93
N LEU A 107 -6.65 -8.44 2.07
CA LEU A 107 -5.24 -8.37 1.74
C LEU A 107 -5.09 -8.52 0.23
N THR A 108 -4.93 -7.41 -0.45
CA THR A 108 -4.89 -7.36 -1.93
C THR A 108 -3.53 -6.84 -2.39
N PRO A 109 -2.85 -7.49 -3.37
CA PRO A 109 -1.63 -6.95 -3.95
C PRO A 109 -1.85 -5.54 -4.52
N ALA A 110 -0.99 -4.58 -4.19
CA ALA A 110 -1.02 -3.25 -4.75
C ALA A 110 -0.30 -3.19 -6.12
N PRO A 111 -0.62 -2.21 -6.99
CA PRO A 111 -1.53 -1.09 -6.76
C PRO A 111 -3.00 -1.46 -6.91
N VAL A 112 -3.84 -0.97 -6.03
CA VAL A 112 -5.30 -1.10 -6.12
C VAL A 112 -5.89 0.25 -6.54
N LEU A 113 -6.61 0.25 -7.68
CA LEU A 113 -7.19 1.46 -8.23
C LEU A 113 -8.23 2.06 -7.28
N MET A 114 -8.14 3.38 -7.05
CA MET A 114 -9.08 4.18 -6.25
C MET A 114 -9.20 3.75 -4.77
N ARG A 115 -8.28 2.98 -4.23
CA ARG A 115 -8.18 2.73 -2.79
C ARG A 115 -7.19 3.70 -2.15
N THR A 116 -7.60 4.28 -1.03
CA THR A 116 -6.75 5.11 -0.18
C THR A 116 -6.17 4.27 0.97
N TRP A 117 -5.06 4.72 1.51
CA TRP A 117 -4.43 4.15 2.70
C TRP A 117 -4.05 5.28 3.66
N ARG A 118 -4.01 5.00 4.95
CA ARG A 118 -3.62 5.98 5.96
C ARG A 118 -2.12 6.06 6.12
N PHE A 119 -1.44 4.92 6.18
CA PHE A 119 0.02 4.84 6.24
C PHE A 119 0.53 3.66 5.40
N SER A 120 1.80 3.71 5.05
CA SER A 120 2.51 2.61 4.42
C SER A 120 3.75 2.23 5.22
N TYR A 121 3.98 0.92 5.40
CA TYR A 121 5.22 0.37 5.91
C TYR A 121 5.77 -0.64 4.89
N ARG A 122 6.85 -0.28 4.23
CA ARG A 122 7.46 -1.08 3.16
C ARG A 122 8.93 -1.28 3.45
N ALA A 123 9.42 -2.52 3.35
CA ALA A 123 10.82 -2.83 3.57
C ALA A 123 11.40 -3.65 2.41
N SER A 124 12.73 -3.69 2.31
CA SER A 124 13.40 -4.53 1.31
C SER A 124 13.07 -6.01 1.55
N PRO A 125 12.99 -6.85 0.49
CA PRO A 125 12.76 -8.29 0.67
C PRO A 125 13.83 -8.96 1.55
N ALA A 126 15.08 -8.48 1.46
CA ALA A 126 16.16 -8.94 2.31
C ALA A 126 15.92 -8.60 3.79
N ALA A 127 15.36 -7.40 4.06
CA ALA A 127 15.01 -7.01 5.42
C ALA A 127 13.90 -7.88 6.01
N TRP A 128 12.87 -8.21 5.22
CA TRP A 128 11.82 -9.13 5.64
C TRP A 128 12.35 -10.53 5.91
N ALA A 129 13.20 -11.06 5.01
CA ALA A 129 13.80 -12.37 5.19
C ALA A 129 14.63 -12.46 6.47
N GLU A 130 15.40 -11.41 6.80
CA GLU A 130 16.16 -11.34 8.05
C GLU A 130 15.27 -11.13 9.28
N TYR A 131 14.23 -10.28 9.17
CA TYR A 131 13.29 -10.02 10.25
C TYR A 131 12.56 -11.31 10.69
N TRP A 132 12.30 -12.22 9.76
CA TRP A 132 11.62 -13.49 10.04
C TRP A 132 12.57 -14.64 10.44
N GLN A 133 13.87 -14.40 10.54
CA GLN A 133 14.76 -15.42 11.12
C GLN A 133 14.35 -15.74 12.56
N PRO A 134 14.52 -16.99 13.04
CA PRO A 134 14.27 -17.34 14.44
C PRO A 134 15.03 -16.45 15.41
N VAL A 135 16.29 -16.11 15.07
CA VAL A 135 17.12 -15.17 15.81
C VAL A 135 17.68 -14.12 14.82
N PRO A 136 16.94 -13.01 14.60
CA PRO A 136 17.42 -11.95 13.72
C PRO A 136 18.71 -11.30 14.24
N ARG A 137 19.55 -10.83 13.36
CA ARG A 137 20.74 -10.07 13.74
C ARG A 137 20.39 -8.80 14.53
N PRO A 138 21.31 -8.29 15.39
CA PRO A 138 21.08 -7.05 16.12
C PRO A 138 20.71 -5.89 15.17
N GLY A 139 19.60 -5.20 15.50
CA GLY A 139 19.05 -4.12 14.67
C GLY A 139 18.16 -4.55 13.51
N TRP A 140 17.86 -5.87 13.37
CA TRP A 140 16.91 -6.40 12.37
C TRP A 140 15.66 -7.02 12.99
N HIS A 141 15.57 -7.03 14.31
CA HIS A 141 14.49 -7.64 15.07
C HIS A 141 13.29 -6.71 15.33
N ASP A 142 13.39 -5.43 14.95
CA ASP A 142 12.37 -4.41 15.23
C ASP A 142 12.06 -3.59 13.96
N LEU A 143 10.76 -3.33 13.72
CA LEU A 143 10.30 -2.53 12.57
C LEU A 143 10.89 -1.11 12.56
N LEU A 144 10.95 -0.44 13.72
CA LEU A 144 11.54 0.90 13.81
C LEU A 144 13.06 0.89 13.63
N ALA A 145 13.73 -0.21 14.00
CA ALA A 145 15.15 -0.35 13.75
C ALA A 145 15.45 -0.51 12.24
N LEU A 146 14.58 -1.21 11.50
CA LEU A 146 14.68 -1.31 10.04
C LEU A 146 14.49 0.05 9.35
N THR A 147 13.55 0.87 9.83
CA THR A 147 13.35 2.23 9.32
C THR A 147 14.58 3.10 9.59
N LYS A 148 15.19 2.99 10.77
CA LYS A 148 16.41 3.73 11.13
C LYS A 148 17.64 3.31 10.30
N ARG A 149 17.62 2.09 9.74
CA ARG A 149 18.67 1.57 8.85
C ARG A 149 18.42 1.90 7.37
N GLU A 150 17.34 2.64 7.05
CA GLU A 150 16.91 2.94 5.69
C GLU A 150 16.51 1.69 4.87
N GLU A 151 16.35 0.54 5.53
CA GLU A 151 15.89 -0.72 4.93
C GLU A 151 14.35 -0.78 4.84
N ALA A 152 13.66 0.07 5.60
CA ALA A 152 12.22 0.21 5.55
C ALA A 152 11.80 1.67 5.45
N THR A 153 10.71 1.92 4.73
CA THR A 153 10.09 3.24 4.59
C THR A 153 8.74 3.24 5.30
N LEU A 154 8.52 4.24 6.14
CA LEU A 154 7.27 4.47 6.85
C LEU A 154 6.73 5.86 6.45
N GLU A 155 5.54 5.90 5.83
CA GLU A 155 4.97 7.12 5.23
C GLU A 155 3.49 7.26 5.58
N GLY A 156 2.97 8.49 5.54
CA GLY A 156 1.56 8.82 5.74
C GLY A 156 1.22 9.20 7.18
N ASP A 157 -0.02 8.91 7.61
CA ASP A 157 -0.49 9.16 8.97
C ASP A 157 0.05 8.10 9.94
N LEU A 158 1.08 8.46 10.69
CA LEU A 158 1.75 7.54 11.60
C LEU A 158 0.96 7.26 12.88
N HIS A 159 -0.09 8.03 13.20
CA HIS A 159 -0.81 7.89 14.45
C HIS A 159 -1.38 6.47 14.68
N PRO A 160 -2.12 5.85 13.74
CA PRO A 160 -2.62 4.49 13.95
C PRO A 160 -1.50 3.46 14.07
N PHE A 161 -0.41 3.62 13.33
CA PHE A 161 0.75 2.74 13.41
C PHE A 161 1.41 2.81 14.79
N MET A 162 1.70 4.01 15.28
CA MET A 162 2.38 4.22 16.56
C MET A 162 1.50 3.85 17.76
N THR A 163 0.19 4.13 17.69
CA THR A 163 -0.76 3.77 18.75
C THR A 163 -0.88 2.25 18.91
N HIS A 164 -0.79 1.51 17.80
CA HIS A 164 -0.90 0.05 17.79
C HIS A 164 0.42 -0.64 17.41
N LEU A 165 1.55 -0.01 17.73
CA LEU A 165 2.88 -0.48 17.30
C LEU A 165 3.14 -1.94 17.69
N GLN A 166 2.78 -2.34 18.90
CA GLN A 166 3.00 -3.71 19.36
C GLN A 166 2.17 -4.71 18.54
N TYR A 167 0.91 -4.39 18.24
CA TYR A 167 0.08 -5.20 17.37
C TYR A 167 0.74 -5.41 15.98
N PHE A 168 1.22 -4.33 15.35
CA PHE A 168 1.90 -4.44 14.04
C PHE A 168 3.19 -5.26 14.13
N LYS A 169 3.98 -5.09 15.19
CA LYS A 169 5.18 -5.90 15.42
C LYS A 169 4.85 -7.39 15.50
N ASP A 170 3.85 -7.75 16.28
CA ASP A 170 3.48 -9.13 16.54
C ASP A 170 2.83 -9.77 15.30
N VAL A 171 1.92 -9.06 14.62
CA VAL A 171 1.28 -9.54 13.39
C VAL A 171 2.30 -9.74 12.27
N LEU A 172 3.19 -8.78 12.05
CA LEU A 172 4.22 -8.89 11.02
C LEU A 172 5.34 -9.89 11.36
N ALA A 173 5.44 -10.30 12.63
CA ALA A 173 6.35 -11.36 13.06
C ALA A 173 5.76 -12.78 12.94
N LEU A 174 4.45 -12.93 12.67
CA LEU A 174 3.80 -14.25 12.59
C LEU A 174 4.50 -15.24 11.63
N PRO A 175 4.98 -14.84 10.44
CA PRO A 175 5.70 -15.77 9.56
C PRO A 175 6.96 -16.38 10.19
N ARG A 176 7.59 -15.71 11.16
CA ARG A 176 8.76 -16.24 11.91
C ARG A 176 8.45 -17.57 12.57
N LEU A 177 7.25 -17.77 13.07
CA LEU A 177 6.84 -19.01 13.75
C LEU A 177 6.84 -20.21 12.80
N GLN A 178 6.58 -19.99 11.51
CA GLN A 178 6.61 -21.06 10.50
C GLN A 178 8.04 -21.52 10.17
N HIS A 179 9.03 -20.62 10.25
CA HIS A 179 10.44 -20.97 10.04
C HIS A 179 11.05 -21.74 11.22
N SER A 180 10.44 -21.68 12.41
CA SER A 180 10.89 -22.39 13.61
C SER A 180 10.44 -23.85 13.65
N VAL A 181 9.50 -24.27 12.79
CA VAL A 181 8.85 -25.59 12.85
C VAL A 181 9.43 -26.58 11.84
N VAL A 182 10.42 -26.20 11.01
CA VAL A 182 11.11 -27.16 10.14
C VAL A 182 12.29 -27.76 10.94
N PRO A 183 12.14 -28.98 11.51
CA PRO A 183 13.29 -29.71 12.03
C PRO A 183 14.20 -30.08 10.86
N ALA A 184 15.49 -29.90 11.04
CA ALA A 184 16.52 -30.35 10.11
C ALA A 184 16.46 -31.87 9.94
#